data_b7917615a5d593de651c8455e73e7b42
#
_entry.id   b7917615a5d593de651c8455e73e7b42
#
_cell.length_a   1.000
_cell.length_b   1.000
_cell.length_c   1.000
_cell.angle_alpha   90.00
_cell.angle_beta   90.00
_cell.angle_gamma   90.00
#
_symmetry.space_group_name_H-M   'P 1'
#
loop_
_entity.id
_entity.type
_entity.pdbx_description
1 polymer ?
#
loop_
_entity_poly.entity_id
_entity_poly.type
_entity_poly.pdbx_seq_one_letter_code
_entity_poly.pdbx_strand_id
1 'polypeptide(L)'
;LFAALMALVDWLRSWVFTGFPWLAVGYSQAAPSPLAGFAPLLGVHGLSLLVTLSGALLIRWRIGLVFIALLAVGGFGLRQIAWTQPVGEPVNVTLIQGNVPQEMKFRPDAFIRTLDLYRDLIAANPAQLTLLPETALPAFLDQLPPDYLDELKTLARRQNGDLIVGTLTGDIAGAYYNSAISLGSAPLQVYS
;
A
#
# COMPACT_ATOMS: atom_id res chain seq x y z
N LEU A 1 16.38 -7.24 27.66
CA LEU A 1 15.18 -6.50 28.05
C LEU A 1 14.89 -5.36 27.06
N PHE A 2 15.84 -4.41 26.82
CA PHE A 2 15.64 -3.24 25.95
C PHE A 2 15.08 -3.61 24.55
N ALA A 3 15.73 -4.55 23.85
CA ALA A 3 15.28 -4.97 22.51
C ALA A 3 13.86 -5.55 22.50
N ALA A 4 13.51 -6.35 23.51
CA ALA A 4 12.16 -6.89 23.63
C ALA A 4 11.12 -5.80 23.92
N LEU A 5 11.45 -4.81 24.75
CA LEU A 5 10.56 -3.68 25.01
C LEU A 5 10.35 -2.83 23.75
N MET A 6 11.40 -2.56 22.97
CA MET A 6 11.28 -1.81 21.72
C MET A 6 10.37 -2.53 20.70
N ALA A 7 10.56 -3.84 20.53
CA ALA A 7 9.69 -4.63 19.63
C ALA A 7 8.24 -4.66 20.15
N LEU A 8 8.03 -4.75 21.46
CA LEU A 8 6.71 -4.69 22.08
C LEU A 8 6.05 -3.32 21.84
N VAL A 9 6.78 -2.22 22.01
CA VAL A 9 6.27 -0.87 21.73
C VAL A 9 5.90 -0.70 20.27
N ASP A 10 6.73 -1.19 19.32
CA ASP A 10 6.41 -1.17 17.89
C ASP A 10 5.12 -1.97 17.60
N TRP A 11 4.96 -3.13 18.23
CA TRP A 11 3.77 -3.95 18.09
C TRP A 11 2.53 -3.29 18.70
N LEU A 12 2.59 -2.80 19.94
CA LEU A 12 1.48 -2.09 20.60
C LEU A 12 1.03 -0.87 19.78
N ARG A 13 1.98 -0.08 19.26
CA ARG A 13 1.71 1.10 18.44
C ARG A 13 0.96 0.76 17.16
N SER A 14 1.04 -0.48 16.68
CA SER A 14 0.40 -0.89 15.42
C SER A 14 -1.12 -1.06 15.53
N TRP A 15 -1.69 -1.14 16.75
CA TRP A 15 -3.13 -1.38 16.92
C TRP A 15 -3.77 -0.64 18.11
N VAL A 16 -3.00 -0.18 19.12
CA VAL A 16 -3.55 0.59 20.26
C VAL A 16 -4.03 1.96 19.75
N PHE A 17 -5.21 2.40 20.21
CA PHE A 17 -5.83 3.68 19.82
C PHE A 17 -5.97 3.84 18.29
N THR A 18 -6.56 2.87 17.61
CA THR A 18 -6.70 2.77 16.14
C THR A 18 -5.42 2.36 15.38
N GLY A 19 -4.26 2.40 16.04
CA GLY A 19 -2.99 1.99 15.47
C GLY A 19 -2.33 3.01 14.54
N PHE A 20 -1.00 3.11 14.63
CA PHE A 20 -0.18 3.88 13.71
C PHE A 20 1.14 3.13 13.45
N PRO A 21 1.13 2.12 12.56
CA PRO A 21 2.25 1.19 12.37
C PRO A 21 3.43 1.76 11.55
N TRP A 22 3.46 3.05 11.27
CA TRP A 22 4.51 3.68 10.48
C TRP A 22 5.84 3.72 11.23
N LEU A 23 6.94 3.62 10.48
CA LEU A 23 8.30 3.75 10.98
C LEU A 23 8.66 2.71 12.07
N ALA A 24 8.11 1.50 12.01
CA ALA A 24 8.64 0.40 12.82
C ALA A 24 10.10 0.13 12.45
N VAL A 25 10.94 -0.14 13.46
CA VAL A 25 12.39 -0.32 13.27
C VAL A 25 12.70 -1.40 12.23
N GLY A 26 11.86 -2.44 12.15
CA GLY A 26 12.00 -3.53 11.17
C GLY A 26 11.94 -3.09 9.71
N TYR A 27 11.25 -1.98 9.38
CA TYR A 27 11.21 -1.46 8.01
C TYR A 27 12.57 -0.97 7.51
N SER A 28 13.51 -0.64 8.42
CA SER A 28 14.90 -0.31 8.04
C SER A 28 15.60 -1.47 7.34
N GLN A 29 15.03 -2.68 7.43
CA GLN A 29 15.59 -3.90 6.83
C GLN A 29 14.90 -4.30 5.52
N ALA A 30 14.15 -3.41 4.89
CA ALA A 30 13.64 -3.65 3.54
C ALA A 30 14.78 -4.00 2.57
N ALA A 31 14.46 -4.63 1.45
CA ALA A 31 15.49 -5.00 0.47
C ALA A 31 16.43 -3.82 0.18
N PRO A 32 17.77 -3.99 0.17
CA PRO A 32 18.48 -5.26 -0.05
C PRO A 32 19.03 -5.94 1.22
N SER A 33 18.62 -5.55 2.42
CA SER A 33 19.20 -6.11 3.66
C SER A 33 19.07 -7.64 3.73
N PRO A 34 20.12 -8.37 4.16
CA PRO A 34 20.02 -9.81 4.42
C PRO A 34 18.92 -10.15 5.42
N LEU A 35 18.68 -9.30 6.44
CA LEU A 35 17.66 -9.53 7.46
C LEU A 35 16.24 -9.56 6.88
N ALA A 36 16.00 -8.98 5.71
CA ALA A 36 14.73 -9.13 5.00
C ALA A 36 14.34 -10.60 4.74
N GLY A 37 15.31 -11.52 4.69
CA GLY A 37 15.05 -12.96 4.59
C GLY A 37 14.24 -13.55 5.74
N PHE A 38 14.25 -12.91 6.92
CA PHE A 38 13.44 -13.33 8.06
C PHE A 38 12.00 -12.79 8.02
N ALA A 39 11.69 -11.85 7.12
CA ALA A 39 10.37 -11.21 7.07
C ALA A 39 9.22 -12.21 6.87
N PRO A 40 9.31 -13.23 6.00
CA PRO A 40 8.24 -14.21 5.83
C PRO A 40 7.92 -15.02 7.09
N LEU A 41 8.89 -15.18 8.00
CA LEU A 41 8.76 -15.95 9.23
C LEU A 41 8.35 -15.11 10.43
N LEU A 42 8.90 -13.89 10.55
CA LEU A 42 8.85 -13.09 11.76
C LEU A 42 8.06 -11.79 11.61
N GLY A 43 7.76 -11.40 10.37
CA GLY A 43 7.14 -10.10 10.07
C GLY A 43 8.01 -8.91 10.49
N VAL A 44 7.44 -7.71 10.38
CA VAL A 44 8.15 -6.45 10.69
C VAL A 44 8.54 -6.33 12.17
N HIS A 45 7.69 -6.82 13.08
CA HIS A 45 7.96 -6.73 14.53
C HIS A 45 9.07 -7.66 14.96
N GLY A 46 9.16 -8.86 14.37
CA GLY A 46 10.30 -9.74 14.59
C GLY A 46 11.59 -9.18 14.02
N LEU A 47 11.54 -8.49 12.88
CA LEU A 47 12.68 -7.73 12.36
C LEU A 47 13.08 -6.59 13.29
N SER A 48 12.12 -5.85 13.86
CA SER A 48 12.41 -4.84 14.90
C SER A 48 13.17 -5.43 16.06
N LEU A 49 12.78 -6.63 16.53
CA LEU A 49 13.49 -7.33 17.61
C LEU A 49 14.92 -7.70 17.19
N LEU A 50 15.13 -8.27 16.02
CA LEU A 50 16.46 -8.67 15.53
C LEU A 50 17.40 -7.47 15.41
N VAL A 51 16.92 -6.34 14.86
CA VAL A 51 17.70 -5.13 14.69
C VAL A 51 18.08 -4.52 16.05
N THR A 52 17.11 -4.35 16.93
CA THR A 52 17.36 -3.75 18.26
C THR A 52 18.22 -4.65 19.15
N LEU A 53 18.06 -5.97 19.03
CA LEU A 53 18.92 -6.93 19.72
C LEU A 53 20.35 -6.88 19.19
N SER A 54 20.52 -6.77 17.86
CA SER A 54 21.84 -6.60 17.23
C SER A 54 22.55 -5.36 17.78
N GLY A 55 21.84 -4.22 17.81
CA GLY A 55 22.36 -2.98 18.37
C GLY A 55 22.72 -3.10 19.87
N ALA A 56 21.87 -3.72 20.68
CA ALA A 56 22.13 -3.92 22.09
C ALA A 56 23.34 -4.85 22.35
N LEU A 57 23.53 -5.87 21.54
CA LEU A 57 24.67 -6.79 21.67
C LEU A 57 26.01 -6.17 21.25
N LEU A 58 26.02 -5.08 20.48
CA LEU A 58 27.25 -4.36 20.12
C LEU A 58 27.95 -3.72 21.33
N ILE A 59 27.28 -3.55 22.47
CA ILE A 59 27.93 -3.21 23.74
C ILE A 59 29.02 -4.25 24.09
N ARG A 60 28.77 -5.52 23.76
CA ARG A 60 29.75 -6.60 23.79
C ARG A 60 30.20 -6.90 22.35
N TRP A 61 30.94 -5.98 21.76
CA TRP A 61 31.21 -5.91 20.32
C TRP A 61 31.51 -7.24 19.62
N ARG A 62 32.30 -8.13 20.25
CA ARG A 62 32.63 -9.45 19.69
C ARG A 62 31.39 -10.34 19.56
N ILE A 63 30.55 -10.36 20.59
CA ILE A 63 29.29 -11.13 20.60
C ILE A 63 28.32 -10.52 19.58
N GLY A 64 28.21 -9.20 19.57
CA GLY A 64 27.34 -8.49 18.63
C GLY A 64 27.72 -8.74 17.17
N LEU A 65 29.00 -8.69 16.83
CA LEU A 65 29.47 -8.95 15.48
C LEU A 65 29.21 -10.40 15.03
N VAL A 66 29.45 -11.39 15.92
CA VAL A 66 29.15 -12.80 15.63
C VAL A 66 27.65 -12.98 15.41
N PHE A 67 26.82 -12.40 16.27
CA PHE A 67 25.36 -12.45 16.14
C PHE A 67 24.88 -11.85 14.81
N ILE A 68 25.37 -10.65 14.46
CA ILE A 68 25.02 -9.98 13.18
C ILE A 68 25.47 -10.82 11.98
N ALA A 69 26.67 -11.40 12.05
CA ALA A 69 27.15 -12.27 10.98
C ALA A 69 26.27 -13.53 10.80
N LEU A 70 25.87 -14.17 11.91
CA LEU A 70 24.95 -15.32 11.87
C LEU A 70 23.59 -14.95 11.29
N LEU A 71 23.03 -13.79 11.69
CA LEU A 71 21.79 -13.29 11.12
C LEU A 71 21.94 -12.98 9.64
N ALA A 72 23.05 -12.35 9.22
CA ALA A 72 23.28 -12.06 7.82
C ALA A 72 23.35 -13.33 6.96
N VAL A 73 24.10 -14.36 7.41
CA VAL A 73 24.18 -15.65 6.73
C VAL A 73 22.83 -16.35 6.69
N GLY A 74 22.13 -16.45 7.84
CA GLY A 74 20.81 -17.06 7.92
C GLY A 74 19.77 -16.35 7.05
N GLY A 75 19.74 -15.03 7.12
CA GLY A 75 18.80 -14.22 6.33
C GLY A 75 19.10 -14.28 4.82
N PHE A 76 20.38 -14.31 4.43
CA PHE A 76 20.74 -14.55 3.05
C PHE A 76 20.28 -15.92 2.55
N GLY A 77 20.46 -16.97 3.38
CA GLY A 77 19.94 -18.30 3.07
C GLY A 77 18.42 -18.34 2.92
N LEU A 78 17.69 -17.69 3.84
CA LEU A 78 16.23 -17.63 3.80
C LEU A 78 15.69 -16.87 2.56
N ARG A 79 16.43 -15.92 2.04
CA ARG A 79 16.06 -15.22 0.79
C ARG A 79 16.11 -16.10 -0.45
N GLN A 80 16.80 -17.25 -0.39
CA GLN A 80 16.82 -18.20 -1.51
C GLN A 80 15.56 -19.10 -1.54
N ILE A 81 14.77 -19.07 -0.49
CA ILE A 81 13.53 -19.87 -0.41
C ILE A 81 12.42 -19.13 -1.14
N ALA A 82 11.80 -19.79 -2.12
CA ALA A 82 10.59 -19.32 -2.76
C ALA A 82 9.39 -19.59 -1.84
N TRP A 83 9.04 -18.61 -0.99
CA TRP A 83 7.93 -18.71 -0.03
C TRP A 83 6.55 -18.72 -0.68
N THR A 84 6.44 -18.21 -1.90
CA THR A 84 5.20 -18.12 -2.67
C THR A 84 5.45 -18.59 -4.10
N GLN A 85 4.41 -19.05 -4.74
CA GLN A 85 4.44 -19.38 -6.17
C GLN A 85 3.37 -18.56 -6.90
N PRO A 86 3.65 -18.08 -8.11
CA PRO A 86 2.64 -17.46 -8.94
C PRO A 86 1.48 -18.42 -9.21
N VAL A 87 0.25 -17.91 -9.17
CA VAL A 87 -0.96 -18.67 -9.50
C VAL A 87 -1.69 -17.95 -10.63
N GLY A 88 -2.03 -18.68 -11.70
CA GLY A 88 -2.68 -18.13 -12.89
C GLY A 88 -1.72 -17.44 -13.86
N GLU A 89 -2.31 -16.79 -14.86
CA GLU A 89 -1.56 -16.05 -15.87
C GLU A 89 -1.19 -14.64 -15.37
N PRO A 90 -0.07 -14.07 -15.84
CA PRO A 90 0.29 -12.69 -15.53
C PRO A 90 -0.79 -11.70 -15.97
N VAL A 91 -1.13 -10.76 -15.09
CA VAL A 91 -2.10 -9.70 -15.35
C VAL A 91 -1.36 -8.41 -15.67
N ASN A 92 -1.74 -7.77 -16.79
CA ASN A 92 -1.22 -6.45 -17.13
C ASN A 92 -1.86 -5.39 -16.22
N VAL A 93 -1.03 -4.66 -15.45
CA VAL A 93 -1.47 -3.68 -14.46
C VAL A 93 -0.95 -2.30 -14.81
N THR A 94 -1.83 -1.29 -14.82
CA THR A 94 -1.45 0.12 -14.93
C THR A 94 -1.70 0.83 -13.60
N LEU A 95 -0.67 1.49 -13.07
CA LEU A 95 -0.76 2.37 -11.91
C LEU A 95 -0.78 3.81 -12.41
N ILE A 96 -1.88 4.53 -12.21
CA ILE A 96 -2.05 5.91 -12.65
C ILE A 96 -1.79 6.86 -11.50
N GLN A 97 -0.92 7.85 -11.74
CA GLN A 97 -0.64 8.93 -10.82
C GLN A 97 -0.89 10.28 -11.49
N GLY A 98 -1.92 10.99 -11.05
CA GLY A 98 -2.33 12.27 -11.64
C GLY A 98 -1.46 13.47 -11.21
N ASN A 99 -0.60 13.32 -10.19
CA ASN A 99 0.21 14.40 -9.61
C ASN A 99 -0.58 15.68 -9.28
N VAL A 100 -1.84 15.54 -8.87
CA VAL A 100 -2.67 16.65 -8.46
C VAL A 100 -2.13 17.19 -7.13
N PRO A 101 -1.71 18.47 -7.04
CA PRO A 101 -1.25 19.07 -5.80
C PRO A 101 -2.32 18.97 -4.70
N GLN A 102 -1.91 18.70 -3.46
CA GLN A 102 -2.86 18.45 -2.36
C GLN A 102 -3.77 19.66 -2.10
N GLU A 103 -3.25 20.87 -2.23
CA GLU A 103 -3.99 22.13 -2.09
C GLU A 103 -5.02 22.36 -3.22
N MET A 104 -4.88 21.67 -4.33
CA MET A 104 -5.81 21.76 -5.48
C MET A 104 -6.89 20.69 -5.45
N LYS A 105 -6.67 19.60 -4.68
CA LYS A 105 -7.45 18.37 -4.76
C LYS A 105 -8.95 18.57 -4.55
N PHE A 106 -9.34 19.41 -3.60
CA PHE A 106 -10.75 19.68 -3.25
C PHE A 106 -11.26 21.03 -3.72
N ARG A 107 -10.54 21.71 -4.61
CA ARG A 107 -10.98 22.98 -5.13
C ARG A 107 -12.02 22.82 -6.25
N PRO A 108 -13.16 23.54 -6.18
CA PRO A 108 -14.21 23.42 -7.20
C PRO A 108 -13.73 23.75 -8.62
N ASP A 109 -12.83 24.75 -8.76
CA ASP A 109 -12.26 25.15 -10.05
C ASP A 109 -11.27 24.12 -10.65
N ALA A 110 -10.74 23.21 -9.83
CA ALA A 110 -9.87 22.12 -10.26
C ALA A 110 -10.61 20.80 -10.49
N PHE A 111 -11.84 20.67 -10.01
CA PHE A 111 -12.59 19.41 -9.99
C PHE A 111 -12.74 18.79 -11.39
N ILE A 112 -13.32 19.51 -12.33
CA ILE A 112 -13.53 18.99 -13.69
C ILE A 112 -12.21 18.65 -14.37
N ARG A 113 -11.18 19.50 -14.21
CA ARG A 113 -9.85 19.21 -14.77
C ARG A 113 -9.23 17.94 -14.19
N THR A 114 -9.49 17.65 -12.91
CA THR A 114 -9.02 16.42 -12.27
C THR A 114 -9.74 15.20 -12.84
N LEU A 115 -11.04 15.28 -13.05
CA LEU A 115 -11.82 14.22 -13.68
C LEU A 115 -11.33 13.96 -15.13
N ASP A 116 -11.16 15.01 -15.92
CA ASP A 116 -10.64 14.91 -17.30
C ASP A 116 -9.24 14.30 -17.32
N LEU A 117 -8.34 14.74 -16.43
CA LEU A 117 -7.00 14.20 -16.32
C LEU A 117 -7.00 12.68 -16.09
N TYR A 118 -7.77 12.19 -15.12
CA TYR A 118 -7.82 10.76 -14.84
C TYR A 118 -8.48 9.98 -15.97
N ARG A 119 -9.55 10.48 -16.56
CA ARG A 119 -10.16 9.88 -17.76
C ARG A 119 -9.15 9.73 -18.89
N ASP A 120 -8.41 10.79 -19.21
CA ASP A 120 -7.46 10.80 -20.32
C ASP A 120 -6.27 9.87 -20.03
N LEU A 121 -5.78 9.82 -18.78
CA LEU A 121 -4.72 8.90 -18.38
C LEU A 121 -5.17 7.44 -18.47
N ILE A 122 -6.40 7.11 -18.07
CA ILE A 122 -6.97 5.77 -18.20
C ILE A 122 -7.09 5.40 -19.69
N ALA A 123 -7.62 6.31 -20.50
CA ALA A 123 -7.81 6.07 -21.93
C ALA A 123 -6.49 5.85 -22.68
N ALA A 124 -5.42 6.55 -22.27
CA ALA A 124 -4.09 6.44 -22.86
C ALA A 124 -3.32 5.19 -22.43
N ASN A 125 -3.68 4.57 -21.29
CA ASN A 125 -2.94 3.45 -20.70
C ASN A 125 -3.85 2.24 -20.39
N PRO A 126 -4.44 1.60 -21.40
CA PRO A 126 -5.36 0.50 -21.20
C PRO A 126 -4.65 -0.73 -20.61
N ALA A 127 -5.28 -1.38 -19.61
CA ALA A 127 -4.76 -2.56 -18.93
C ALA A 127 -5.90 -3.47 -18.44
N GLN A 128 -5.57 -4.70 -18.06
CA GLN A 128 -6.52 -5.64 -17.43
C GLN A 128 -6.89 -5.20 -16.01
N LEU A 129 -5.98 -4.51 -15.32
CA LEU A 129 -6.25 -3.88 -14.04
C LEU A 129 -5.63 -2.49 -14.01
N THR A 130 -6.45 -1.47 -13.80
CA THR A 130 -5.99 -0.08 -13.65
C THR A 130 -6.26 0.39 -12.23
N LEU A 131 -5.25 0.96 -11.57
CA LEU A 131 -5.33 1.44 -10.19
C LEU A 131 -5.10 2.94 -10.15
N LEU A 132 -6.03 3.67 -9.56
CA LEU A 132 -5.91 5.09 -9.24
C LEU A 132 -5.54 5.28 -7.78
N PRO A 133 -4.93 6.43 -7.41
CA PRO A 133 -4.57 6.70 -6.03
C PRO A 133 -5.79 6.94 -5.13
N GLU A 134 -5.51 7.01 -3.84
CA GLU A 134 -6.47 7.38 -2.80
C GLU A 134 -7.12 8.72 -3.12
N THR A 135 -8.45 8.78 -3.03
CA THR A 135 -9.26 9.96 -3.36
C THR A 135 -8.86 10.60 -4.70
N ALA A 136 -8.67 9.76 -5.72
CA ALA A 136 -8.40 10.24 -7.08
C ALA A 136 -9.55 11.09 -7.60
N LEU A 137 -10.78 10.69 -7.25
CA LEU A 137 -11.99 11.46 -7.50
C LEU A 137 -12.35 12.22 -6.20
N PRO A 138 -12.07 13.53 -6.12
CA PRO A 138 -12.19 14.31 -4.89
C PRO A 138 -13.63 14.79 -4.66
N ALA A 139 -14.59 13.87 -4.68
CA ALA A 139 -16.00 14.09 -4.43
C ALA A 139 -16.65 12.85 -3.82
N PHE A 140 -17.83 12.99 -3.28
CA PHE A 140 -18.65 11.84 -2.92
C PHE A 140 -19.12 11.11 -4.17
N LEU A 141 -19.27 9.80 -4.06
CA LEU A 141 -19.63 8.94 -5.20
C LEU A 141 -20.94 9.37 -5.88
N ASP A 142 -21.91 9.82 -5.10
CA ASP A 142 -23.22 10.33 -5.54
C ASP A 142 -23.19 11.75 -6.12
N GLN A 143 -22.09 12.48 -5.91
CA GLN A 143 -21.86 13.83 -6.43
C GLN A 143 -21.05 13.85 -7.74
N LEU A 144 -20.57 12.69 -8.17
CA LEU A 144 -19.88 12.58 -9.46
C LEU A 144 -20.89 12.76 -10.61
N PRO A 145 -20.48 13.33 -11.76
CA PRO A 145 -21.34 13.40 -12.92
C PRO A 145 -21.88 12.00 -13.30
N PRO A 146 -23.18 11.85 -13.54
CA PRO A 146 -23.79 10.51 -13.76
C PRO A 146 -23.11 9.70 -14.86
N ASP A 147 -22.74 10.35 -15.97
CA ASP A 147 -22.15 9.68 -17.12
C ASP A 147 -20.65 9.38 -16.94
N TYR A 148 -19.99 10.01 -15.97
CA TYR A 148 -18.55 9.88 -15.77
C TYR A 148 -18.13 8.47 -15.34
N LEU A 149 -18.84 7.89 -14.40
CA LEU A 149 -18.57 6.51 -13.95
C LEU A 149 -18.82 5.49 -15.06
N ASP A 150 -19.85 5.70 -15.88
CA ASP A 150 -20.14 4.83 -17.02
C ASP A 150 -19.09 4.96 -18.12
N GLU A 151 -18.54 6.16 -18.33
CA GLU A 151 -17.40 6.38 -19.22
C GLU A 151 -16.15 5.63 -18.72
N LEU A 152 -15.78 5.77 -17.43
CA LEU A 152 -14.65 5.05 -16.84
C LEU A 152 -14.84 3.53 -16.92
N LYS A 153 -16.04 3.04 -16.66
CA LYS A 153 -16.37 1.63 -16.78
C LYS A 153 -16.23 1.13 -18.23
N THR A 154 -16.62 1.95 -19.20
CA THR A 154 -16.47 1.65 -20.63
C THR A 154 -15.00 1.57 -21.01
N LEU A 155 -14.17 2.50 -20.50
CA LEU A 155 -12.71 2.48 -20.74
C LEU A 155 -12.06 1.22 -20.16
N ALA A 156 -12.40 0.84 -18.92
CA ALA A 156 -11.89 -0.38 -18.29
C ALA A 156 -12.24 -1.63 -19.11
N ARG A 157 -13.48 -1.74 -19.59
CA ARG A 157 -13.97 -2.89 -20.35
C ARG A 157 -13.32 -3.09 -21.72
N ARG A 158 -12.69 -2.05 -22.31
CA ARG A 158 -11.98 -2.17 -23.60
C ARG A 158 -10.90 -3.26 -23.60
N GLN A 159 -10.34 -3.58 -22.42
CA GLN A 159 -9.32 -4.62 -22.24
C GLN A 159 -9.83 -5.83 -21.44
N ASN A 160 -11.15 -6.04 -21.35
CA ASN A 160 -11.76 -6.97 -20.39
C ASN A 160 -11.24 -6.75 -18.96
N GLY A 161 -10.97 -5.49 -18.64
CA GLY A 161 -10.29 -5.10 -17.43
C GLY A 161 -11.23 -4.51 -16.39
N ASP A 162 -10.64 -4.25 -15.22
CA ASP A 162 -11.26 -3.60 -14.10
C ASP A 162 -10.43 -2.38 -13.67
N LEU A 163 -11.11 -1.38 -13.12
CA LEU A 163 -10.54 -0.14 -12.64
C LEU A 163 -10.85 -0.03 -11.14
N ILE A 164 -9.83 0.23 -10.33
CA ILE A 164 -9.98 0.54 -8.90
C ILE A 164 -9.72 2.02 -8.69
N VAL A 165 -10.68 2.72 -8.12
CA VAL A 165 -10.68 4.18 -7.96
C VAL A 165 -10.89 4.57 -6.52
N GLY A 166 -10.03 5.44 -5.99
CA GLY A 166 -10.24 6.08 -4.69
C GLY A 166 -11.23 7.24 -4.80
N THR A 167 -12.26 7.24 -3.95
CA THR A 167 -13.30 8.28 -3.86
C THR A 167 -13.84 8.37 -2.44
N LEU A 168 -14.76 9.30 -2.18
CA LEU A 168 -15.47 9.40 -0.90
C LEU A 168 -16.83 8.73 -1.00
N THR A 169 -17.25 8.02 0.06
CA THR A 169 -18.60 7.47 0.20
C THR A 169 -19.22 7.89 1.52
N GLY A 170 -20.56 7.85 1.60
CA GLY A 170 -21.29 8.28 2.80
C GLY A 170 -21.89 9.67 2.64
N ASP A 171 -22.12 10.37 3.75
CA ASP A 171 -22.75 11.68 3.78
C ASP A 171 -21.92 12.66 4.63
N ILE A 172 -21.77 13.92 4.18
CA ILE A 172 -21.11 15.00 4.94
C ILE A 172 -21.76 15.22 6.31
N ALA A 173 -23.09 15.05 6.41
CA ALA A 173 -23.81 15.22 7.66
C ALA A 173 -23.74 14.02 8.61
N GLY A 174 -23.23 12.87 8.13
CA GLY A 174 -23.12 11.61 8.86
C GLY A 174 -21.72 11.03 8.86
N ALA A 175 -21.62 9.71 8.75
CA ALA A 175 -20.34 9.03 8.58
C ALA A 175 -19.92 9.05 7.11
N TYR A 176 -18.71 9.48 6.83
CA TYR A 176 -18.11 9.39 5.51
C TYR A 176 -16.82 8.58 5.55
N TYR A 177 -16.50 7.94 4.45
CA TYR A 177 -15.34 7.05 4.33
C TYR A 177 -14.51 7.40 3.10
N ASN A 178 -13.21 7.24 3.25
CA ASN A 178 -12.31 7.21 2.12
C ASN A 178 -12.33 5.78 1.56
N SER A 179 -12.89 5.62 0.39
CA SER A 179 -13.28 4.32 -0.14
C SER A 179 -12.58 4.01 -1.46
N ALA A 180 -12.39 2.74 -1.73
CA ALA A 180 -12.03 2.23 -3.05
C ALA A 180 -13.27 1.60 -3.70
N ILE A 181 -13.54 1.96 -4.95
CA ILE A 181 -14.60 1.36 -5.76
C ILE A 181 -14.00 0.58 -6.93
N SER A 182 -14.63 -0.53 -7.32
CA SER A 182 -14.29 -1.25 -8.54
C SER A 182 -15.29 -0.94 -9.65
N LEU A 183 -14.78 -0.66 -10.85
CA LEU A 183 -15.55 -0.41 -12.06
C LEU A 183 -15.01 -1.30 -13.17
N GLY A 184 -15.85 -2.00 -13.91
CA GLY A 184 -15.37 -2.81 -15.04
C GLY A 184 -16.29 -3.96 -15.39
N SER A 185 -15.72 -5.16 -15.55
CA SER A 185 -16.42 -6.38 -15.94
C SER A 185 -17.37 -6.88 -14.84
N ALA A 186 -16.97 -6.77 -13.58
CA ALA A 186 -17.76 -7.13 -12.41
C ALA A 186 -18.77 -6.02 -12.01
N PRO A 187 -19.82 -6.34 -11.23
CA PRO A 187 -20.63 -5.33 -10.57
C PRO A 187 -19.79 -4.40 -9.71
N LEU A 188 -20.23 -3.15 -9.56
CA LEU A 188 -19.60 -2.17 -8.69
C LEU A 188 -19.48 -2.73 -7.26
N GLN A 189 -18.27 -2.72 -6.73
CA GLN A 189 -17.98 -3.06 -5.33
C GLN A 189 -17.41 -1.83 -4.64
N VAL A 190 -17.71 -1.70 -3.35
CA VAL A 190 -17.22 -0.60 -2.51
C VAL A 190 -16.51 -1.21 -1.30
N TYR A 191 -15.30 -0.74 -1.05
CA TYR A 191 -14.52 -1.05 0.14
C TYR A 191 -14.25 0.26 0.90
N SER A 192 -14.66 0.33 2.18
CA SER A 192 -14.58 1.51 3.05
C SER A 192 -13.87 1.19 4.36
#